data_3bc33d721fd6a3f23d3f58e327921a89
#
_entry.id   3bc33d721fd6a3f23d3f58e327921a89
#
_cell.length_a   1.000
_cell.length_b   1.000
_cell.length_c   1.000
_cell.angle_alpha   90.00
_cell.angle_beta   90.00
_cell.angle_gamma   90.00
#
_symmetry.space_group_name_H-M   'P 1'
#
loop_
_entity.id
_entity.type
_entity.pdbx_description
1 polymer ?
#
loop_
_entity_poly.entity_id
_entity_poly.type
_entity_poly.pdbx_seq_one_letter_code
_entity_poly.pdbx_strand_id
1 'polypeptide(L)'
;RLIDLQNRSRVGKHVDLLNQLKRDAAPVSLAQLCAPFAIPVKPDPSATVAELAAREDWLALEEYCETDVVSCWLASLFWNKVHEPGFARAAWRDFASWAAQHAVEYPSLAAFATVPEPPQQSYPTRGLDDFDF
;
A
#
# COMPACT_ATOMS: atom_id res chain seq x y z
N ARG A 1 6.34 -26.42 -3.81
CA ARG A 1 7.01 -25.13 -4.17
C ARG A 1 6.37 -23.92 -3.50
N LEU A 2 5.04 -23.87 -3.31
CA LEU A 2 4.35 -22.85 -2.50
C LEU A 2 4.69 -22.96 -1.01
N ILE A 3 4.94 -24.18 -0.52
CA ILE A 3 5.34 -24.46 0.87
C ILE A 3 6.74 -23.88 1.17
N ASP A 4 7.64 -23.87 0.19
CA ASP A 4 8.97 -23.29 0.32
C ASP A 4 8.95 -21.76 0.45
N LEU A 5 8.00 -21.08 -0.19
CA LEU A 5 7.82 -19.63 -0.05
C LEU A 5 7.29 -19.25 1.33
N GLN A 6 6.39 -20.04 1.91
CA GLN A 6 5.92 -19.83 3.28
C GLN A 6 7.01 -20.08 4.33
N ASN A 7 7.91 -21.04 4.10
CA ASN A 7 9.04 -21.27 4.99
C ASN A 7 10.14 -20.20 4.86
N ARG A 8 10.31 -19.58 3.69
CA ARG A 8 11.23 -18.46 3.50
C ARG A 8 10.78 -17.18 4.21
N SER A 9 9.49 -17.01 4.44
CA SER A 9 8.91 -15.96 5.29
C SER A 9 9.47 -15.96 6.72
N ARG A 10 9.86 -17.11 7.23
CA ARG A 10 10.46 -17.26 8.58
C ARG A 10 11.93 -16.82 8.65
N VAL A 11 12.60 -16.62 7.54
CA VAL A 11 14.04 -16.28 7.47
C VAL A 11 14.28 -14.77 7.28
N GLY A 12 13.26 -13.92 7.45
CA GLY A 12 13.42 -12.46 7.42
C GLY A 12 13.63 -11.84 6.04
N LYS A 13 13.60 -12.65 4.96
CA LYS A 13 13.78 -12.17 3.59
C LYS A 13 12.49 -11.89 2.84
N HIS A 14 11.36 -12.33 3.37
CA HIS A 14 10.04 -12.14 2.78
C HIS A 14 9.06 -11.72 3.86
N VAL A 15 8.46 -10.56 3.70
CA VAL A 15 7.46 -10.05 4.62
C VAL A 15 6.11 -10.16 3.93
N ASP A 16 5.26 -11.05 4.44
CA ASP A 16 3.86 -11.11 4.03
C ASP A 16 3.05 -10.21 4.96
N LEU A 17 2.72 -9.02 4.45
CA LEU A 17 1.99 -8.01 5.19
C LEU A 17 0.62 -8.51 5.66
N LEU A 18 -0.08 -9.28 4.83
CA LEU A 18 -1.37 -9.85 5.16
C LEU A 18 -1.27 -10.85 6.32
N ASN A 19 -0.22 -11.66 6.35
CA ASN A 19 0.02 -12.60 7.44
C ASN A 19 0.44 -11.90 8.74
N GLN A 20 1.18 -10.80 8.64
CA GLN A 20 1.55 -10.01 9.84
C GLN A 20 0.35 -9.31 10.47
N LEU A 21 -0.63 -8.91 9.68
CA LEU A 21 -1.83 -8.22 10.15
C LEU A 21 -2.99 -9.17 10.48
N LYS A 22 -2.87 -10.44 10.14
CA LYS A 22 -3.80 -11.51 10.58
C LYS A 22 -3.60 -11.79 12.07
N ARG A 23 -4.25 -11.01 12.90
CA ARG A 23 -4.55 -11.39 14.28
C ARG A 23 -6.02 -11.80 14.31
N ASP A 24 -6.31 -13.12 14.20
CA ASP A 24 -7.63 -13.75 14.44
C ASP A 24 -8.86 -13.09 13.79
N ALA A 25 -8.65 -12.21 12.81
CA ALA A 25 -9.68 -11.44 12.14
C ALA A 25 -9.85 -11.91 10.68
N ALA A 26 -10.97 -11.52 10.08
CA ALA A 26 -11.27 -11.72 8.68
C ALA A 26 -10.12 -11.24 7.77
N PRO A 27 -9.92 -11.83 6.59
CA PRO A 27 -8.89 -11.40 5.65
C PRO A 27 -9.08 -9.92 5.30
N VAL A 28 -8.00 -9.14 5.47
CA VAL A 28 -7.98 -7.71 5.15
C VAL A 28 -7.59 -7.53 3.69
N SER A 29 -8.35 -6.73 2.94
CA SER A 29 -8.02 -6.41 1.55
C SER A 29 -6.92 -5.34 1.45
N LEU A 30 -6.21 -5.29 0.31
CA LEU A 30 -5.24 -4.22 0.05
C LEU A 30 -5.89 -2.83 0.15
N ALA A 31 -7.12 -2.67 -0.33
CA ALA A 31 -7.85 -1.42 -0.23
C ALA A 31 -8.07 -0.98 1.23
N GLN A 32 -8.40 -1.92 2.13
CA GLN A 32 -8.53 -1.64 3.56
C GLN A 32 -7.20 -1.26 4.22
N LEU A 33 -6.08 -1.83 3.76
CA LEU A 33 -4.74 -1.46 4.23
C LEU A 33 -4.31 -0.07 3.76
N CYS A 34 -4.71 0.33 2.57
CA CYS A 34 -4.34 1.58 1.93
C CYS A 34 -5.19 2.77 2.41
N ALA A 35 -6.46 2.52 2.74
CA ALA A 35 -7.44 3.57 3.07
C ALA A 35 -6.99 4.54 4.18
N PRO A 36 -6.40 4.11 5.32
CA PRO A 36 -5.98 5.03 6.38
C PRO A 36 -4.92 6.05 5.96
N PHE A 37 -4.19 5.77 4.90
CA PHE A 37 -3.08 6.59 4.40
C PHE A 37 -3.42 7.29 3.08
N ALA A 38 -4.65 7.12 2.59
CA ALA A 38 -5.11 7.59 1.30
C ALA A 38 -4.21 7.13 0.12
N ILE A 39 -3.63 5.93 0.24
CA ILE A 39 -2.85 5.30 -0.82
C ILE A 39 -3.82 4.92 -1.94
N PRO A 40 -3.56 5.34 -3.19
CA PRO A 40 -4.36 4.92 -4.32
C PRO A 40 -4.41 3.40 -4.43
N VAL A 41 -5.57 2.88 -4.75
CA VAL A 41 -5.76 1.50 -5.17
C VAL A 41 -6.48 1.53 -6.51
N LYS A 42 -6.30 0.48 -7.31
CA LYS A 42 -7.06 0.39 -8.55
C LYS A 42 -8.56 0.43 -8.26
N PRO A 43 -9.35 1.07 -9.11
CA PRO A 43 -10.79 0.89 -9.09
C PRO A 43 -11.10 -0.60 -9.27
N ASP A 44 -12.25 -1.05 -8.72
CA ASP A 44 -12.72 -2.43 -8.94
C ASP A 44 -12.65 -2.76 -10.44
N PRO A 45 -11.88 -3.75 -10.85
CA PRO A 45 -11.70 -4.02 -12.25
C PRO A 45 -13.03 -4.44 -12.86
N SER A 46 -13.36 -3.87 -14.02
CA SER A 46 -14.49 -4.34 -14.83
C SER A 46 -14.30 -5.79 -15.31
N ALA A 47 -13.09 -6.32 -15.17
CA ALA A 47 -12.71 -7.69 -15.46
C ALA A 47 -11.73 -8.21 -14.42
N THR A 48 -11.84 -9.48 -14.06
CA THR A 48 -10.87 -10.14 -13.19
C THR A 48 -9.54 -10.40 -13.91
N VAL A 49 -8.47 -10.64 -13.15
CA VAL A 49 -7.17 -11.05 -13.73
C VAL A 49 -7.31 -12.25 -14.68
N ALA A 50 -8.17 -13.23 -14.32
CA ALA A 50 -8.42 -14.40 -15.16
C ALA A 50 -9.11 -14.03 -16.48
N GLU A 51 -10.05 -13.08 -16.46
CA GLU A 51 -10.74 -12.62 -17.67
C GLU A 51 -9.81 -11.78 -18.55
N LEU A 52 -8.96 -10.92 -17.97
CA LEU A 52 -7.94 -10.17 -18.71
C LEU A 52 -6.96 -11.12 -19.40
N ALA A 53 -6.47 -12.11 -18.67
CA ALA A 53 -5.58 -13.13 -19.22
C ALA A 53 -6.25 -13.96 -20.32
N ALA A 54 -7.52 -14.34 -20.15
CA ALA A 54 -8.28 -15.09 -21.14
C ALA A 54 -8.55 -14.30 -22.43
N ARG A 55 -8.59 -12.96 -22.35
CA ARG A 55 -8.71 -12.06 -23.50
C ARG A 55 -7.36 -11.66 -24.09
N GLU A 56 -6.26 -12.13 -23.51
CA GLU A 56 -4.90 -11.72 -23.86
C GLU A 56 -4.69 -10.19 -23.78
N ASP A 57 -5.43 -9.53 -22.88
CA ASP A 57 -5.30 -8.10 -22.61
C ASP A 57 -4.13 -7.85 -21.66
N TRP A 58 -2.93 -8.07 -22.19
CA TRP A 58 -1.69 -7.98 -21.40
C TRP A 58 -1.41 -6.58 -20.92
N LEU A 59 -1.80 -5.55 -21.66
CA LEU A 59 -1.61 -4.15 -21.25
C LEU A 59 -2.44 -3.83 -20.01
N ALA A 60 -3.73 -4.18 -20.00
CA ALA A 60 -4.59 -3.97 -18.85
C ALA A 60 -4.13 -4.79 -17.64
N LEU A 61 -3.59 -5.98 -17.87
CA LEU A 61 -3.04 -6.83 -16.82
C LEU A 61 -1.75 -6.23 -16.23
N GLU A 62 -0.88 -5.67 -17.05
CA GLU A 62 0.33 -4.98 -16.63
C GLU A 62 0.01 -3.77 -15.77
N GLU A 63 -0.86 -2.87 -16.23
CA GLU A 63 -1.32 -1.69 -15.48
C GLU A 63 -1.96 -2.07 -14.15
N TYR A 64 -2.72 -3.16 -14.14
CA TYR A 64 -3.30 -3.72 -12.92
C TYR A 64 -2.21 -4.13 -11.92
N CYS A 65 -1.19 -4.86 -12.37
CA CYS A 65 -0.10 -5.33 -11.53
C CYS A 65 0.77 -4.18 -11.02
N GLU A 66 1.06 -3.18 -11.85
CA GLU A 66 1.84 -2.00 -11.48
C GLU A 66 1.20 -1.26 -10.30
N THR A 67 -0.10 -0.98 -10.39
CA THR A 67 -0.84 -0.29 -9.33
C THR A 67 -0.83 -1.11 -8.03
N ASP A 68 -1.06 -2.41 -8.11
CA ASP A 68 -1.05 -3.29 -6.93
C ASP A 68 0.32 -3.33 -6.24
N VAL A 69 1.39 -3.43 -7.02
CA VAL A 69 2.77 -3.45 -6.50
C VAL A 69 3.08 -2.17 -5.74
N VAL A 70 2.78 -1.01 -6.31
CA VAL A 70 3.06 0.29 -5.68
C VAL A 70 2.19 0.49 -4.44
N SER A 71 0.90 0.15 -4.50
CA SER A 71 0.00 0.23 -3.35
C SER A 71 0.48 -0.67 -2.20
N CYS A 72 0.88 -1.90 -2.51
CA CYS A 72 1.39 -2.85 -1.53
C CYS A 72 2.72 -2.37 -0.92
N TRP A 73 3.63 -1.84 -1.75
CA TRP A 73 4.90 -1.27 -1.28
C TRP A 73 4.66 -0.11 -0.32
N LEU A 74 3.84 0.88 -0.69
CA LEU A 74 3.52 2.01 0.18
C LEU A 74 2.84 1.56 1.47
N ALA A 75 1.84 0.68 1.38
CA ALA A 75 1.18 0.13 2.55
C ALA A 75 2.19 -0.53 3.49
N SER A 76 3.16 -1.29 2.97
CA SER A 76 4.20 -1.92 3.77
C SER A 76 5.06 -0.91 4.52
N LEU A 77 5.39 0.22 3.90
CA LEU A 77 6.17 1.29 4.54
C LEU A 77 5.41 1.95 5.70
N PHE A 78 4.10 2.21 5.52
CA PHE A 78 3.28 2.84 6.54
C PHE A 78 2.96 1.92 7.70
N TRP A 79 2.71 0.63 7.43
CA TRP A 79 2.41 -0.36 8.47
C TRP A 79 3.64 -0.90 9.19
N ASN A 80 4.83 -0.72 8.63
CA ASN A 80 6.06 -1.17 9.26
C ASN A 80 6.52 -0.18 10.32
N LYS A 81 6.32 -0.52 11.58
CA LYS A 81 6.68 0.29 12.75
C LYS A 81 8.19 0.45 12.98
N VAL A 82 9.03 -0.23 12.20
CA VAL A 82 10.50 -0.17 12.31
C VAL A 82 11.04 1.15 11.76
N HIS A 83 10.30 1.81 10.87
CA HIS A 83 10.70 3.06 10.25
C HIS A 83 10.29 4.27 11.09
N GLU A 84 11.14 5.31 11.05
CA GLU A 84 10.84 6.59 11.68
C GLU A 84 9.55 7.20 11.09
N PRO A 85 8.78 7.96 11.92
CA PRO A 85 7.67 8.74 11.43
C PRO A 85 8.12 9.68 10.30
N GLY A 86 7.49 9.59 9.14
CA GLY A 86 7.84 10.39 7.98
C GLY A 86 8.66 9.67 6.91
N PHE A 87 9.32 8.55 7.22
CA PHE A 87 10.05 7.77 6.21
C PHE A 87 9.16 7.34 5.05
N ALA A 88 7.99 6.76 5.34
CA ALA A 88 7.06 6.32 4.31
C ALA A 88 6.60 7.48 3.40
N ARG A 89 6.36 8.67 3.99
CA ARG A 89 6.00 9.86 3.22
C ARG A 89 7.15 10.40 2.39
N ALA A 90 8.36 10.37 2.90
CA ALA A 90 9.55 10.76 2.15
C ALA A 90 9.74 9.84 0.94
N ALA A 91 9.68 8.53 1.16
CA ALA A 91 9.75 7.53 0.09
C ALA A 91 8.63 7.72 -0.96
N TRP A 92 7.42 8.03 -0.52
CA TRP A 92 6.34 8.33 -1.46
C TRP A 92 6.58 9.63 -2.25
N ARG A 93 7.10 10.69 -1.63
CA ARG A 93 7.44 11.93 -2.36
C ARG A 93 8.48 11.68 -3.44
N ASP A 94 9.50 10.90 -3.14
CA ASP A 94 10.53 10.54 -4.11
C ASP A 94 9.92 9.76 -5.28
N PHE A 95 9.08 8.76 -4.98
CA PHE A 95 8.35 8.01 -5.99
C PHE A 95 7.37 8.88 -6.77
N ALA A 96 6.65 9.79 -6.12
CA ALA A 96 5.68 10.68 -6.75
C ALA A 96 6.36 11.59 -7.78
N SER A 97 7.57 12.09 -7.45
CA SER A 97 8.36 12.87 -8.40
C SER A 97 8.74 12.06 -9.64
N TRP A 98 9.14 10.82 -9.46
CA TRP A 98 9.43 9.91 -10.56
C TRP A 98 8.16 9.58 -11.37
N ALA A 99 7.05 9.23 -10.71
CA ALA A 99 5.79 8.93 -11.36
C ALA A 99 5.25 10.11 -12.21
N ALA A 100 5.40 11.35 -11.70
CA ALA A 100 5.02 12.54 -12.45
C ALA A 100 5.86 12.71 -13.74
N GLN A 101 7.15 12.41 -13.69
CA GLN A 101 8.05 12.50 -14.84
C GLN A 101 7.79 11.42 -15.89
N HIS A 102 7.28 10.27 -15.48
CA HIS A 102 7.06 9.10 -16.33
C HIS A 102 5.57 8.82 -16.60
N ALA A 103 4.68 9.78 -16.33
CA ALA A 103 3.23 9.59 -16.44
C ALA A 103 2.75 9.20 -17.86
N VAL A 104 3.52 9.53 -18.90
CA VAL A 104 3.22 9.14 -20.28
C VAL A 104 3.56 7.67 -20.52
N GLU A 105 4.66 7.19 -19.92
CA GLU A 105 5.14 5.82 -20.05
C GLU A 105 4.36 4.86 -19.15
N TYR A 106 4.02 5.32 -17.93
CA TYR A 106 3.31 4.55 -16.89
C TYR A 106 2.03 5.28 -16.45
N PRO A 107 1.00 5.34 -17.29
CA PRO A 107 -0.22 6.09 -16.97
C PRO A 107 -0.98 5.54 -15.77
N SER A 108 -0.88 4.23 -15.49
CA SER A 108 -1.44 3.56 -14.32
C SER A 108 -0.91 4.11 -12.99
N LEU A 109 0.32 4.64 -12.99
CA LEU A 109 1.00 5.17 -11.82
C LEU A 109 0.78 6.67 -11.58
N ALA A 110 0.07 7.35 -12.47
CA ALA A 110 -0.21 8.79 -12.36
C ALA A 110 -0.95 9.15 -11.06
N ALA A 111 -1.79 8.26 -10.55
CA ALA A 111 -2.50 8.47 -9.27
C ALA A 111 -1.56 8.61 -8.06
N PHE A 112 -0.34 8.05 -8.14
CA PHE A 112 0.65 8.15 -7.08
C PHE A 112 1.54 9.39 -7.16
N ALA A 113 1.42 10.20 -8.21
CA ALA A 113 2.19 11.42 -8.40
C ALA A 113 1.84 12.53 -7.39
N THR A 114 0.76 12.37 -6.64
CA THR A 114 0.36 13.29 -5.57
C THR A 114 0.38 12.57 -4.23
N VAL A 115 1.12 13.11 -3.27
CA VAL A 115 1.12 12.62 -1.90
C VAL A 115 0.06 13.38 -1.11
N PRO A 116 -0.98 12.71 -0.59
CA PRO A 116 -2.03 13.40 0.16
C PRO A 116 -1.47 13.96 1.47
N GLU A 117 -2.00 15.10 1.88
CA GLU A 117 -1.75 15.65 3.22
C GLU A 117 -2.20 14.63 4.28
N PRO A 118 -1.43 14.47 5.37
CA PRO A 118 -1.89 13.64 6.46
C PRO A 118 -3.22 14.21 6.97
N PRO A 119 -4.21 13.37 7.30
CA PRO A 119 -5.36 13.83 8.02
C PRO A 119 -4.85 14.58 9.25
N GLN A 120 -5.29 15.82 9.44
CA GLN A 120 -4.98 16.56 10.65
C GLN A 120 -5.60 15.77 11.82
N GLN A 121 -4.78 14.95 12.45
CA GLN A 121 -5.16 14.32 13.69
C GLN A 121 -5.18 15.44 14.73
N SER A 122 -6.34 16.04 14.91
CA SER A 122 -6.64 16.75 16.14
C SER A 122 -6.65 15.68 17.25
N TYR A 123 -5.49 15.37 17.79
CA TYR A 123 -5.45 14.69 19.07
C TYR A 123 -6.20 15.61 20.04
N PRO A 124 -7.28 15.17 20.69
CA PRO A 124 -7.79 15.89 21.81
C PRO A 124 -6.62 16.02 22.78
N THR A 125 -6.13 17.22 22.98
CA THR A 125 -5.25 17.55 24.10
C THR A 125 -6.09 17.27 25.34
N ARG A 126 -6.07 16.02 25.82
CA ARG A 126 -6.46 15.76 27.19
C ARG A 126 -5.46 16.55 28.02
N GLY A 127 -5.96 17.65 28.62
CA GLY A 127 -5.20 18.42 29.54
C GLY A 127 -4.59 17.49 30.59
N LEU A 128 -3.30 17.61 30.80
CA LEU A 128 -2.59 16.95 31.90
C LEU A 128 -3.09 17.40 33.29
N ASP A 129 -4.08 18.30 33.30
CA ASP A 129 -4.65 18.90 34.51
C ASP A 129 -5.75 18.08 35.19
N ASP A 130 -6.16 16.95 34.56
CA ASP A 130 -7.20 16.05 35.13
C ASP A 130 -6.66 14.87 35.95
N PHE A 131 -5.38 14.87 36.28
CA PHE A 131 -4.82 13.90 37.23
C PHE A 131 -4.58 14.61 38.59
N ASP A 132 -5.63 14.68 39.40
CA ASP A 132 -5.50 14.88 40.84
C ASP A 132 -4.83 13.63 41.45
N PHE A 133 -3.64 13.82 41.97
CA PHE A 133 -2.91 12.86 42.80
C PHE A 133 -3.29 13.02 44.27
#